data_ebb089bffbea0227984cbe16f92d130c
#
_entry.id   ebb089bffbea0227984cbe16f92d130c
#
_cell.length_a   1.000
_cell.length_b   1.000
_cell.length_c   1.000
_cell.angle_alpha   90.00
_cell.angle_beta   90.00
_cell.angle_gamma   90.00
#
_symmetry.space_group_name_H-M   'P 1'
#
loop_
_entity.id
_entity.type
_entity.pdbx_description
1 polymer ?
#
loop_
_entity_poly.entity_id
_entity_poly.type
_entity_poly.pdbx_seq_one_letter_code
_entity_poly.pdbx_strand_id
1 'polypeptide(L)'
;MPDTPEVIRRRMTEDDLRARFEATIEQRVDRYREISHQPMTSFQHFADASAECVSLYTDWYFLSTVMVTQAVAEAIRRFVVERNGTKITNKSDGPSVVTLLVENGIISNDCAGAFNRIWGSFRNDVHHMNPKVAQIDFPPLAKGNIQDLAAIEKEVFAFKMDNGRIIPANPQYWDIDRDHHMGAFLRLSP
;
A
#
# COMPACT_ATOMS: atom_id res chain seq x y z
N MET A 1 3.20 38.02 31.01
CA MET A 1 4.61 37.62 30.98
C MET A 1 5.03 37.57 29.53
N PRO A 2 6.20 38.07 29.15
CA PRO A 2 6.70 37.90 27.77
C PRO A 2 6.94 36.42 27.51
N ASP A 3 6.64 35.98 26.27
CA ASP A 3 6.87 34.60 25.83
C ASP A 3 8.36 34.24 25.96
N THR A 4 8.65 33.04 26.44
CA THR A 4 10.03 32.57 26.48
C THR A 4 10.57 32.34 25.06
N PRO A 5 11.90 32.40 24.83
CA PRO A 5 12.47 32.12 23.51
C PRO A 5 12.06 30.76 22.92
N GLU A 6 11.76 29.76 23.75
CA GLU A 6 11.27 28.44 23.34
C GLU A 6 9.85 28.51 22.81
N VAL A 7 8.96 29.24 23.48
CA VAL A 7 7.56 29.44 23.06
C VAL A 7 7.51 30.17 21.71
N ILE A 8 8.38 31.19 21.54
CA ILE A 8 8.48 31.91 20.28
C ILE A 8 8.93 30.99 19.14
N ARG A 9 10.01 30.22 19.35
CA ARG A 9 10.50 29.25 18.35
C ARG A 9 9.44 28.22 17.97
N ARG A 10 8.75 27.66 18.95
CA ARG A 10 7.67 26.70 18.70
C ARG A 10 6.58 27.31 17.81
N ARG A 11 6.11 28.50 18.14
CA ARG A 11 5.07 29.20 17.36
C ARG A 11 5.53 29.48 15.93
N MET A 12 6.76 29.97 15.73
CA MET A 12 7.31 30.16 14.40
C MET A 12 7.38 28.87 13.59
N THR A 13 7.75 27.75 14.22
CA THR A 13 7.77 26.43 13.57
C THR A 13 6.36 25.97 13.20
N GLU A 14 5.38 26.16 14.09
CA GLU A 14 3.96 25.81 13.82
C GLU A 14 3.41 26.62 12.64
N ASP A 15 3.69 27.93 12.60
CA ASP A 15 3.26 28.82 11.52
C ASP A 15 3.90 28.44 10.17
N ASP A 16 5.20 28.12 10.16
CA ASP A 16 5.91 27.67 8.95
C ASP A 16 5.35 26.33 8.42
N LEU A 17 5.14 25.34 9.31
CA LEU A 17 4.55 24.07 8.94
C LEU A 17 3.14 24.23 8.39
N ARG A 18 2.31 25.07 9.01
CA ARG A 18 0.96 25.37 8.53
C ARG A 18 0.99 26.02 7.16
N ALA A 19 1.82 27.07 6.99
CA ALA A 19 1.95 27.75 5.71
C ALA A 19 2.40 26.82 4.57
N ARG A 20 3.34 25.92 4.83
CA ARG A 20 3.80 24.91 3.85
C ARG A 20 2.67 23.92 3.52
N PHE A 21 1.90 23.49 4.50
CA PHE A 21 0.77 22.60 4.27
C PHE A 21 -0.30 23.28 3.40
N GLU A 22 -0.70 24.50 3.77
CA GLU A 22 -1.71 25.29 3.05
C GLU A 22 -1.28 25.57 1.60
N ALA A 23 -0.01 25.89 1.37
CA ALA A 23 0.52 26.13 0.03
C ALA A 23 0.45 24.90 -0.90
N THR A 24 0.30 23.71 -0.36
CA THR A 24 0.28 22.44 -1.15
C THR A 24 -1.05 21.72 -1.12
N ILE A 25 -2.06 22.25 -0.41
CA ILE A 25 -3.32 21.53 -0.16
C ILE A 25 -4.07 21.14 -1.45
N GLU A 26 -4.14 22.04 -2.42
CA GLU A 26 -4.82 21.77 -3.70
C GLU A 26 -4.14 20.62 -4.44
N GLN A 27 -2.82 20.64 -4.52
CA GLN A 27 -2.03 19.59 -5.18
C GLN A 27 -2.12 18.25 -4.43
N ARG A 28 -2.26 18.26 -3.10
CA ARG A 28 -2.52 17.05 -2.30
C ARG A 28 -3.88 16.47 -2.62
N VAL A 29 -4.90 17.31 -2.70
CA VAL A 29 -6.26 16.91 -3.06
C VAL A 29 -6.30 16.30 -4.45
N ASP A 30 -5.64 16.93 -5.43
CA ASP A 30 -5.59 16.43 -6.80
C ASP A 30 -4.93 15.04 -6.85
N ARG A 31 -3.77 14.86 -6.21
CA ARG A 31 -3.08 13.56 -6.14
C ARG A 31 -3.93 12.51 -5.42
N TYR A 32 -4.57 12.86 -4.30
CA TYR A 32 -5.44 11.93 -3.61
C TYR A 32 -6.60 11.45 -4.49
N ARG A 33 -7.17 12.34 -5.31
CA ARG A 33 -8.26 12.02 -6.24
C ARG A 33 -7.81 11.22 -7.47
N GLU A 34 -6.52 11.23 -7.79
CA GLU A 34 -5.96 10.47 -8.91
C GLU A 34 -5.77 8.97 -8.61
N ILE A 35 -5.77 8.60 -7.35
CA ILE A 35 -5.54 7.23 -6.90
C ILE A 35 -6.81 6.63 -6.33
N SER A 36 -6.89 5.30 -6.40
CA SER A 36 -7.95 4.52 -5.78
C SER A 36 -7.33 3.55 -4.80
N HIS A 37 -7.97 3.37 -3.67
CA HIS A 37 -7.59 2.37 -2.68
C HIS A 37 -8.83 1.78 -2.03
N GLN A 38 -8.69 0.59 -1.47
CA GLN A 38 -9.76 -0.02 -0.72
C GLN A 38 -9.91 0.67 0.65
N PRO A 39 -11.12 1.09 1.05
CA PRO A 39 -11.32 1.79 2.34
C PRO A 39 -11.08 0.88 3.54
N MET A 40 -11.09 -0.42 3.31
CA MET A 40 -10.93 -1.42 4.35
C MET A 40 -10.21 -2.66 3.82
N THR A 41 -9.33 -3.22 4.63
CA THR A 41 -8.62 -4.47 4.37
C THR A 41 -8.61 -5.33 5.63
N SER A 42 -8.13 -6.57 5.54
CA SER A 42 -7.89 -7.40 6.71
C SER A 42 -6.80 -6.78 7.59
N PHE A 43 -6.98 -6.90 8.92
CA PHE A 43 -5.99 -6.40 9.88
C PHE A 43 -4.77 -7.33 9.90
N GLN A 44 -3.81 -7.03 9.03
CA GLN A 44 -2.57 -7.76 8.89
C GLN A 44 -1.38 -6.84 9.15
N HIS A 45 -0.22 -7.41 9.44
CA HIS A 45 1.02 -6.68 9.76
C HIS A 45 1.48 -5.67 8.68
N PHE A 46 0.97 -5.75 7.47
CA PHE A 46 1.25 -4.82 6.37
C PHE A 46 0.14 -3.77 6.14
N ALA A 47 -0.96 -3.82 6.89
CA ALA A 47 -2.12 -2.95 6.65
C ALA A 47 -1.79 -1.46 6.87
N ASP A 48 -1.05 -1.14 7.93
CA ASP A 48 -0.59 0.23 8.21
C ASP A 48 0.32 0.75 7.09
N ALA A 49 1.30 -0.06 6.66
CA ALA A 49 2.21 0.31 5.59
C ALA A 49 1.47 0.52 4.25
N SER A 50 0.42 -0.28 4.00
CA SER A 50 -0.42 -0.08 2.82
C SER A 50 -1.20 1.24 2.87
N ALA A 51 -1.71 1.63 4.02
CA ALA A 51 -2.34 2.94 4.19
C ALA A 51 -1.32 4.09 4.03
N GLU A 52 -0.10 3.92 4.57
CA GLU A 52 0.97 4.90 4.45
C GLU A 52 1.36 5.15 2.99
N CYS A 53 1.26 4.17 2.08
CA CYS A 53 1.53 4.37 0.65
C CYS A 53 0.71 5.53 0.06
N VAL A 54 -0.56 5.67 0.46
CA VAL A 54 -1.45 6.74 0.00
C VAL A 54 -0.95 8.10 0.49
N SER A 55 -0.61 8.19 1.77
CA SER A 55 -0.08 9.42 2.38
C SER A 55 1.24 9.84 1.73
N LEU A 56 2.17 8.90 1.55
CA LEU A 56 3.46 9.16 0.90
C LEU A 56 3.28 9.70 -0.52
N TYR A 57 2.37 9.13 -1.31
CA TYR A 57 2.08 9.62 -2.66
C TYR A 57 1.48 11.03 -2.62
N THR A 58 0.50 11.22 -1.76
CA THR A 58 -0.18 12.52 -1.60
C THR A 58 0.81 13.62 -1.22
N ASP A 59 1.82 13.27 -0.40
CA ASP A 59 2.84 14.19 0.13
C ASP A 59 4.11 14.29 -0.73
N TRP A 60 4.08 13.78 -1.99
CA TRP A 60 5.22 13.85 -2.93
C TRP A 60 6.43 12.98 -2.59
N TYR A 61 6.32 12.05 -1.67
CA TYR A 61 7.39 11.10 -1.36
C TYR A 61 7.39 9.91 -2.33
N PHE A 62 7.45 10.19 -3.64
CA PHE A 62 7.27 9.17 -4.68
C PHE A 62 8.26 8.02 -4.62
N LEU A 63 9.54 8.29 -4.35
CA LEU A 63 10.55 7.25 -4.13
C LEU A 63 10.13 6.31 -2.98
N SER A 64 9.76 6.90 -1.84
CA SER A 64 9.31 6.13 -0.67
C SER A 64 8.01 5.36 -1.00
N THR A 65 7.09 5.97 -1.74
CA THR A 65 5.88 5.29 -2.22
C THR A 65 6.23 4.04 -3.02
N VAL A 66 7.16 4.12 -3.97
CA VAL A 66 7.61 2.97 -4.76
C VAL A 66 8.20 1.88 -3.87
N MET A 67 9.07 2.24 -2.91
CA MET A 67 9.69 1.27 -1.99
C MET A 67 8.65 0.57 -1.11
N VAL A 68 7.73 1.34 -0.52
CA VAL A 68 6.75 0.78 0.42
C VAL A 68 5.71 -0.05 -0.33
N THR A 69 5.23 0.37 -1.51
CA THR A 69 4.31 -0.45 -2.32
C THR A 69 4.93 -1.80 -2.72
N GLN A 70 6.23 -1.84 -3.04
CA GLN A 70 6.95 -3.09 -3.32
C GLN A 70 7.01 -4.01 -2.09
N ALA A 71 7.29 -3.44 -0.92
CA ALA A 71 7.34 -4.21 0.33
C ALA A 71 5.96 -4.77 0.72
N VAL A 72 4.91 -3.95 0.59
CA VAL A 72 3.53 -4.37 0.88
C VAL A 72 3.06 -5.43 -0.10
N ALA A 73 3.27 -5.26 -1.40
CA ALA A 73 2.91 -6.26 -2.40
C ALA A 73 3.63 -7.60 -2.14
N GLU A 74 4.91 -7.58 -1.77
CA GLU A 74 5.62 -8.80 -1.38
C GLU A 74 5.03 -9.43 -0.12
N ALA A 75 4.67 -8.64 0.88
CA ALA A 75 4.04 -9.13 2.11
C ALA A 75 2.68 -9.78 1.82
N ILE A 76 1.84 -9.15 1.00
CA ILE A 76 0.55 -9.72 0.57
C ILE A 76 0.78 -11.04 -0.19
N ARG A 77 1.73 -11.08 -1.12
CA ARG A 77 2.05 -12.29 -1.87
C ARG A 77 2.44 -13.45 -0.94
N ARG A 78 3.33 -13.20 0.03
CA ARG A 78 3.74 -14.21 1.03
C ARG A 78 2.55 -14.67 1.87
N PHE A 79 1.72 -13.75 2.31
CA PHE A 79 0.51 -14.01 3.07
C PHE A 79 -0.48 -14.91 2.29
N VAL A 80 -0.73 -14.59 1.02
CA VAL A 80 -1.60 -15.42 0.15
C VAL A 80 -1.06 -16.83 0.01
N VAL A 81 0.24 -16.96 -0.22
CA VAL A 81 0.93 -18.26 -0.31
C VAL A 81 0.75 -19.07 0.97
N GLU A 82 1.01 -18.47 2.11
CA GLU A 82 0.92 -19.12 3.42
C GLU A 82 -0.52 -19.58 3.71
N ARG A 83 -1.49 -18.71 3.50
CA ARG A 83 -2.91 -18.99 3.75
C ARG A 83 -3.49 -20.09 2.84
N ASN A 84 -2.90 -20.31 1.68
CA ASN A 84 -3.31 -21.39 0.78
C ASN A 84 -2.43 -22.66 0.90
N GLY A 85 -1.48 -22.69 1.82
CA GLY A 85 -0.58 -23.84 2.00
C GLY A 85 0.24 -24.17 0.73
N THR A 86 0.47 -23.18 -0.14
CA THR A 86 1.20 -23.37 -1.39
C THR A 86 2.67 -23.64 -1.09
N LYS A 87 3.16 -24.80 -1.51
CA LYS A 87 4.57 -25.16 -1.30
C LYS A 87 5.46 -24.35 -2.25
N ILE A 88 6.27 -23.45 -1.69
CA ILE A 88 7.27 -22.70 -2.41
C ILE A 88 8.65 -23.25 -2.09
N THR A 89 9.49 -23.40 -3.08
CA THR A 89 10.92 -23.68 -2.86
C THR A 89 11.64 -22.37 -2.49
N ASN A 90 12.64 -22.43 -1.63
CA ASN A 90 13.45 -21.27 -1.22
C ASN A 90 14.16 -20.53 -2.37
N LYS A 91 14.11 -21.09 -3.59
CA LYS A 91 14.73 -20.53 -4.80
C LYS A 91 13.72 -19.86 -5.75
N SER A 92 12.43 -19.88 -5.41
CA SER A 92 11.40 -19.27 -6.27
C SER A 92 11.45 -17.75 -6.15
N ASP A 93 11.63 -17.06 -7.26
CA ASP A 93 11.53 -15.61 -7.34
C ASP A 93 10.05 -15.15 -7.29
N GLY A 94 9.84 -13.84 -7.18
CA GLY A 94 8.50 -13.27 -7.11
C GLY A 94 7.60 -13.65 -8.29
N PRO A 95 8.02 -13.48 -9.53
CA PRO A 95 7.24 -13.84 -10.71
C PRO A 95 6.87 -15.33 -10.80
N SER A 96 7.81 -16.22 -10.50
CA SER A 96 7.53 -17.68 -10.49
C SER A 96 6.48 -18.06 -9.46
N VAL A 97 6.48 -17.43 -8.29
CA VAL A 97 5.45 -17.63 -7.26
C VAL A 97 4.10 -17.12 -7.72
N VAL A 98 4.06 -15.95 -8.34
CA VAL A 98 2.82 -15.37 -8.88
C VAL A 98 2.21 -16.28 -9.95
N THR A 99 3.03 -16.86 -10.83
CA THR A 99 2.59 -17.83 -11.83
C THR A 99 1.94 -19.05 -11.16
N LEU A 100 2.57 -19.61 -10.12
CA LEU A 100 2.00 -20.74 -9.36
C LEU A 100 0.64 -20.39 -8.72
N LEU A 101 0.46 -19.17 -8.22
CA LEU A 101 -0.83 -18.74 -7.66
C LEU A 101 -1.93 -18.69 -8.72
N VAL A 102 -1.60 -18.28 -9.95
CA VAL A 102 -2.55 -18.31 -11.08
C VAL A 102 -2.88 -19.73 -11.50
N GLU A 103 -1.87 -20.59 -11.68
CA GLU A 103 -2.04 -21.99 -12.08
C GLU A 103 -2.91 -22.79 -11.09
N ASN A 104 -2.85 -22.43 -9.81
CA ASN A 104 -3.70 -23.02 -8.77
C ASN A 104 -5.06 -22.31 -8.61
N GLY A 105 -5.38 -21.32 -9.45
CA GLY A 105 -6.65 -20.59 -9.39
C GLY A 105 -6.84 -19.74 -8.13
N ILE A 106 -5.74 -19.36 -7.46
CA ILE A 106 -5.76 -18.60 -6.20
C ILE A 106 -5.92 -17.11 -6.47
N ILE A 107 -5.30 -16.60 -7.54
CA ILE A 107 -5.43 -15.24 -8.03
C ILE A 107 -5.71 -15.21 -9.52
N SER A 108 -6.32 -14.12 -9.99
CA SER A 108 -6.55 -13.89 -11.42
C SER A 108 -5.28 -13.49 -12.17
N ASN A 109 -5.33 -13.57 -13.51
CA ASN A 109 -4.27 -13.04 -14.36
C ASN A 109 -4.07 -11.52 -14.18
N ASP A 110 -5.13 -10.77 -13.93
CA ASP A 110 -5.07 -9.32 -13.72
C ASP A 110 -4.32 -8.99 -12.42
N CYS A 111 -4.65 -9.69 -11.34
CA CYS A 111 -3.93 -9.58 -10.07
C CYS A 111 -2.45 -9.96 -10.22
N ALA A 112 -2.17 -11.05 -10.93
CA ALA A 112 -0.80 -11.47 -11.23
C ALA A 112 -0.04 -10.40 -12.03
N GLY A 113 -0.69 -9.79 -13.01
CA GLY A 113 -0.14 -8.66 -13.78
C GLY A 113 0.23 -7.48 -12.87
N ALA A 114 -0.62 -7.14 -11.91
CA ALA A 114 -0.36 -6.08 -10.94
C ALA A 114 0.87 -6.40 -10.05
N PHE A 115 0.95 -7.61 -9.50
CA PHE A 115 2.14 -8.07 -8.76
C PHE A 115 3.43 -7.94 -9.59
N ASN A 116 3.39 -8.39 -10.85
CA ASN A 116 4.56 -8.38 -11.73
C ASN A 116 4.99 -6.95 -12.11
N ARG A 117 4.05 -6.02 -12.31
CA ARG A 117 4.39 -4.61 -12.58
C ARG A 117 5.06 -3.95 -11.38
N ILE A 118 4.52 -4.15 -10.17
CA ILE A 118 5.16 -3.66 -8.94
C ILE A 118 6.54 -4.30 -8.76
N TRP A 119 6.68 -5.60 -8.98
CA TRP A 119 7.97 -6.30 -8.90
C TRP A 119 9.00 -5.74 -9.88
N GLY A 120 8.58 -5.45 -11.12
CA GLY A 120 9.42 -4.91 -12.19
C GLY A 120 9.71 -3.41 -12.07
N SER A 121 9.17 -2.71 -11.07
CA SER A 121 9.29 -1.25 -10.90
C SER A 121 10.64 -0.82 -10.34
N PHE A 122 11.74 -1.16 -11.00
CA PHE A 122 13.12 -0.80 -10.63
C PHE A 122 13.54 -1.23 -9.23
N ARG A 123 12.99 -2.33 -8.71
CA ARG A 123 13.17 -2.75 -7.32
C ARG A 123 14.63 -2.77 -6.88
N ASN A 124 15.50 -3.42 -7.62
CA ASN A 124 16.92 -3.51 -7.27
C ASN A 124 17.62 -2.15 -7.29
N ASP A 125 17.30 -1.30 -8.27
CA ASP A 125 17.90 0.02 -8.37
C ASP A 125 17.47 0.93 -7.21
N VAL A 126 16.18 0.90 -6.86
CA VAL A 126 15.60 1.72 -5.79
C VAL A 126 16.10 1.28 -4.41
N HIS A 127 16.07 -0.02 -4.10
CA HIS A 127 16.48 -0.53 -2.78
C HIS A 127 17.99 -0.44 -2.54
N HIS A 128 18.81 -0.48 -3.60
CA HIS A 128 20.25 -0.34 -3.51
C HIS A 128 20.78 1.06 -3.83
N MET A 129 19.86 2.02 -4.10
CA MET A 129 20.21 3.40 -4.48
C MET A 129 21.24 3.47 -5.61
N ASN A 130 21.06 2.62 -6.63
CA ASN A 130 21.94 2.62 -7.79
C ASN A 130 21.90 3.97 -8.53
N PRO A 131 22.97 4.40 -9.21
CA PRO A 131 23.01 5.69 -9.91
C PRO A 131 21.87 5.88 -10.93
N LYS A 132 21.30 4.79 -11.46
CA LYS A 132 20.13 4.83 -12.35
C LYS A 132 18.89 5.44 -11.72
N VAL A 133 18.78 5.44 -10.38
CA VAL A 133 17.66 6.04 -9.65
C VAL A 133 17.45 7.51 -10.03
N ALA A 134 18.54 8.24 -10.31
CA ALA A 134 18.46 9.63 -10.75
C ALA A 134 17.78 9.84 -12.12
N GLN A 135 17.59 8.78 -12.91
CA GLN A 135 16.97 8.81 -14.24
C GLN A 135 15.52 8.29 -14.24
N ILE A 136 15.01 7.84 -13.09
CA ILE A 136 13.65 7.29 -12.95
C ILE A 136 12.65 8.43 -12.79
N ASP A 137 11.61 8.44 -13.62
CA ASP A 137 10.45 9.32 -13.42
C ASP A 137 9.53 8.71 -12.35
N PHE A 138 9.72 9.13 -11.10
CA PHE A 138 9.03 8.57 -9.95
C PHE A 138 7.53 8.89 -9.86
N PRO A 139 7.01 10.06 -10.22
CA PRO A 139 5.59 10.36 -10.10
C PRO A 139 4.68 9.35 -10.81
N PRO A 140 4.81 9.08 -12.12
CA PRO A 140 3.97 8.10 -12.81
C PRO A 140 4.22 6.66 -12.31
N LEU A 141 5.46 6.32 -11.91
CA LEU A 141 5.80 5.01 -11.36
C LEU A 141 5.10 4.78 -10.02
N ALA A 142 5.15 5.74 -9.12
CA ALA A 142 4.49 5.68 -7.82
C ALA A 142 2.96 5.56 -7.96
N LYS A 143 2.37 6.36 -8.87
CA LYS A 143 0.94 6.28 -9.20
C LYS A 143 0.56 4.89 -9.69
N GLY A 144 1.31 4.35 -10.65
CA GLY A 144 1.09 3.01 -11.18
C GLY A 144 1.18 1.94 -10.09
N ASN A 145 2.19 1.99 -9.23
CA ASN A 145 2.35 1.04 -8.14
C ASN A 145 1.18 1.09 -7.13
N ILE A 146 0.66 2.28 -6.80
CA ILE A 146 -0.51 2.38 -5.90
C ILE A 146 -1.76 1.79 -6.57
N GLN A 147 -1.99 2.07 -7.84
CA GLN A 147 -3.13 1.52 -8.59
C GLN A 147 -3.06 0.00 -8.66
N ASP A 148 -1.88 -0.55 -8.89
CA ASP A 148 -1.64 -1.99 -8.90
C ASP A 148 -1.82 -2.60 -7.50
N LEU A 149 -1.32 -1.95 -6.45
CA LEU A 149 -1.54 -2.39 -5.08
C LEU A 149 -3.03 -2.40 -4.72
N ALA A 150 -3.76 -1.36 -5.11
CA ALA A 150 -5.22 -1.30 -4.92
C ALA A 150 -5.95 -2.44 -5.65
N ALA A 151 -5.51 -2.80 -6.87
CA ALA A 151 -6.07 -3.92 -7.61
C ALA A 151 -5.82 -5.27 -6.91
N ILE A 152 -4.59 -5.48 -6.41
CA ILE A 152 -4.23 -6.67 -5.62
C ILE A 152 -5.11 -6.77 -4.37
N GLU A 153 -5.21 -5.71 -3.60
CA GLU A 153 -5.99 -5.70 -2.36
C GLU A 153 -7.49 -5.90 -2.61
N LYS A 154 -8.01 -5.30 -3.68
CA LYS A 154 -9.42 -5.46 -4.06
C LYS A 154 -9.77 -6.91 -4.39
N GLU A 155 -8.85 -7.67 -4.94
CA GLU A 155 -9.08 -9.09 -5.22
C GLU A 155 -8.84 -9.95 -3.97
N VAL A 156 -7.70 -9.80 -3.32
CA VAL A 156 -7.32 -10.63 -2.17
C VAL A 156 -8.27 -10.41 -1.00
N PHE A 157 -8.54 -9.15 -0.66
CA PHE A 157 -9.41 -8.75 0.46
C PHE A 157 -10.81 -8.33 0.00
N ALA A 158 -11.31 -8.95 -1.07
CA ALA A 158 -12.65 -8.69 -1.57
C ALA A 158 -13.71 -8.96 -0.49
N PHE A 159 -14.68 -8.07 -0.37
CA PHE A 159 -15.81 -8.21 0.54
C PHE A 159 -17.05 -7.54 -0.05
N LYS A 160 -18.20 -7.88 0.49
CA LYS A 160 -19.47 -7.17 0.27
C LYS A 160 -20.08 -6.75 1.60
N MET A 161 -20.87 -5.71 1.56
CA MET A 161 -21.71 -5.31 2.69
C MET A 161 -23.09 -5.92 2.53
N ASP A 162 -23.57 -6.61 3.57
CA ASP A 162 -24.93 -7.14 3.62
C ASP A 162 -25.53 -6.84 5.01
N ASN A 163 -26.62 -6.09 5.03
CA ASN A 163 -27.32 -5.68 6.27
C ASN A 163 -26.37 -5.12 7.37
N GLY A 164 -25.38 -4.28 6.95
CA GLY A 164 -24.39 -3.69 7.85
C GLY A 164 -23.28 -4.63 8.30
N ARG A 165 -23.20 -5.84 7.74
CA ARG A 165 -22.14 -6.83 8.01
C ARG A 165 -21.20 -6.94 6.83
N ILE A 166 -19.92 -7.11 7.13
CA ILE A 166 -18.90 -7.39 6.14
C ILE A 166 -18.92 -8.90 5.87
N ILE A 167 -19.04 -9.27 4.59
CA ILE A 167 -18.97 -10.66 4.14
C ILE A 167 -17.76 -10.78 3.22
N PRO A 168 -16.64 -11.37 3.69
CA PRO A 168 -15.47 -11.61 2.87
C PRO A 168 -15.75 -12.54 1.71
N ALA A 169 -15.23 -12.24 0.53
CA ALA A 169 -15.26 -13.19 -0.59
C ALA A 169 -14.27 -14.34 -0.37
N ASN A 170 -13.14 -14.03 0.28
CA ASN A 170 -12.06 -14.97 0.61
C ASN A 170 -11.87 -15.02 2.14
N PRO A 171 -12.72 -15.76 2.89
CA PRO A 171 -12.68 -15.76 4.36
C PRO A 171 -11.32 -16.14 4.96
N GLN A 172 -10.53 -16.98 4.27
CA GLN A 172 -9.19 -17.41 4.70
C GLN A 172 -8.17 -16.26 4.80
N TYR A 173 -8.46 -15.10 4.19
CA TYR A 173 -7.58 -13.91 4.25
C TYR A 173 -8.02 -12.91 5.32
N TRP A 174 -9.13 -13.18 6.01
CA TRP A 174 -9.64 -12.37 7.09
C TRP A 174 -9.51 -13.13 8.39
N ASP A 175 -8.88 -12.54 9.40
CA ASP A 175 -8.79 -13.15 10.72
C ASP A 175 -10.16 -13.04 11.38
N ILE A 176 -10.87 -14.17 11.41
CA ILE A 176 -12.16 -14.31 12.08
C ILE A 176 -11.91 -15.08 13.36
N ASP A 177 -12.17 -14.47 14.51
CA ASP A 177 -12.03 -15.14 15.80
C ASP A 177 -13.16 -16.15 16.05
N ARG A 178 -13.09 -16.85 17.20
CA ARG A 178 -14.09 -17.87 17.58
C ARG A 178 -15.50 -17.31 17.77
N ASP A 179 -15.61 -16.02 18.05
CA ASP A 179 -16.87 -15.30 18.26
C ASP A 179 -17.36 -14.62 16.97
N HIS A 180 -16.76 -14.96 15.83
CA HIS A 180 -17.03 -14.39 14.51
C HIS A 180 -16.72 -12.87 14.40
N HIS A 181 -15.85 -12.34 15.25
CA HIS A 181 -15.31 -11.02 15.06
C HIS A 181 -14.20 -11.06 14.01
N MET A 182 -14.26 -10.10 13.12
CA MET A 182 -13.32 -10.00 12.00
C MET A 182 -12.36 -8.86 12.26
N GLY A 183 -11.07 -9.16 12.17
CA GLY A 183 -10.02 -8.15 12.19
C GLY A 183 -10.05 -7.33 10.89
N ALA A 184 -10.73 -6.18 10.93
CA ALA A 184 -10.76 -5.23 9.81
C ALA A 184 -9.91 -4.01 10.13
N PHE A 185 -9.08 -3.59 9.17
CA PHE A 185 -8.33 -2.35 9.21
C PHE A 185 -9.03 -1.31 8.34
N LEU A 186 -9.48 -0.23 8.96
CA LEU A 186 -10.09 0.91 8.27
C LEU A 186 -9.00 1.91 7.89
N ARG A 187 -8.90 2.21 6.61
CA ARG A 187 -8.10 3.33 6.13
C ARG A 187 -8.93 4.58 6.30
N LEU A 188 -8.59 5.34 7.31
CA LEU A 188 -9.13 6.68 7.45
C LEU A 188 -8.54 7.53 6.31
N SER A 189 -9.42 8.13 5.52
CA SER A 189 -8.99 9.14 4.55
C SER A 189 -8.24 10.25 5.28
N PRO A 190 -7.13 10.78 4.74
CA PRO A 190 -6.43 11.92 5.34
C PRO A 190 -7.31 13.13 5.45
#